data_0237d23773678d2a7afabf4253ae52a7
#
_entry.id   0237d23773678d2a7afabf4253ae52a7
#
_cell.length_a   1.000
_cell.length_b   1.000
_cell.length_c   1.000
_cell.angle_alpha   90.00
_cell.angle_beta   90.00
_cell.angle_gamma   90.00
#
_symmetry.space_group_name_H-M   'P 1'
#
loop_
_entity.id
_entity.type
_entity.pdbx_description
1 polymer ?
#
loop_
_entity_poly.entity_id
_entity_poly.type
_entity_poly.pdbx_seq_one_letter_code
_entity_poly.pdbx_strand_id
1 'polypeptide(L)'
;MAGGNRGNKAAASFCLTGALYLATVTFSQLTDGREARANWTQEKYSHQPTILTFAGIQQVAACTDVSQMWQNDLHPILIERYPGSPGNYAVRQHIKRRIQSLQAGWVVEEDTFQGYTPYGYRTFSNIISTLNPSAKRQLVLACHHDSKYLGPQWDGRVFVGATDSAVPCAMLLELARALDSKLQSIKTSSASRPDLSLQLIFFDGEEAFVRWSPTDSLYGSRHLAQKMASTPHPPGATNTNQLQSIDLFVLLDLIGASNPTFPNYFSNTARWFNRLQAIERKLHGLGLLKNHPSERQYFQGNTQGLIEDDHIPFLRRGVQVLHLIPSPFPKVWHTMEDNEQNLNKPTVDNLNKILQVFVLEYLNL
;
A
#
# COMPACT_ATOMS: atom_id res chain seq x y z
N MET A 1 4.43 73.00 -60.27
CA MET A 1 5.80 72.51 -60.15
C MET A 1 5.78 71.43 -59.11
N ALA A 2 5.61 70.21 -59.42
CA ALA A 2 6.55 69.17 -59.81
C ALA A 2 7.49 68.77 -58.67
N GLY A 3 7.41 67.55 -58.25
CA GLY A 3 8.40 66.92 -57.46
C GLY A 3 7.90 65.62 -56.84
N GLY A 4 7.94 64.56 -57.60
CA GLY A 4 7.59 63.23 -57.14
C GLY A 4 8.71 62.63 -56.27
N ASN A 5 8.34 61.73 -55.46
CA ASN A 5 9.32 60.79 -54.93
C ASN A 5 8.74 59.34 -54.90
N ARG A 6 9.34 58.51 -55.70
CA ARG A 6 9.18 57.05 -55.70
C ARG A 6 10.19 56.50 -54.70
N GLY A 7 9.77 55.68 -53.76
CA GLY A 7 10.74 55.02 -52.90
C GLY A 7 10.13 53.87 -52.11
N ASN A 8 10.47 52.68 -52.50
CA ASN A 8 10.60 51.44 -51.75
C ASN A 8 9.36 50.78 -51.10
N LYS A 9 8.76 49.94 -51.91
CA LYS A 9 8.04 48.74 -51.46
C LYS A 9 8.91 47.51 -51.69
N ALA A 10 9.83 47.22 -50.77
CA ALA A 10 10.58 45.98 -50.87
C ALA A 10 11.28 45.53 -49.51
N ALA A 11 10.67 45.87 -48.37
CA ALA A 11 11.30 45.46 -47.13
C ALA A 11 10.33 44.75 -46.12
N ALA A 12 9.10 44.44 -46.51
CA ALA A 12 8.13 43.88 -45.57
C ALA A 12 7.83 42.38 -45.73
N SER A 13 8.47 41.70 -46.71
CA SER A 13 8.16 40.28 -46.98
C SER A 13 9.09 39.24 -46.38
N PHE A 14 10.18 39.63 -45.75
CA PHE A 14 11.18 38.66 -45.20
C PHE A 14 11.06 38.44 -43.67
N CYS A 15 10.29 39.27 -42.94
CA CYS A 15 10.13 39.10 -41.49
C CYS A 15 8.98 38.17 -41.08
N LEU A 16 7.98 37.92 -41.94
CA LEU A 16 6.83 37.09 -41.56
C LEU A 16 7.11 35.58 -41.69
N THR A 17 8.00 35.15 -42.61
CA THR A 17 8.33 33.73 -42.74
C THR A 17 9.30 33.21 -41.66
N GLY A 18 10.17 34.05 -41.14
CA GLY A 18 11.06 33.68 -40.04
C GLY A 18 10.37 33.54 -38.67
N ALA A 19 9.38 34.39 -38.43
CA ALA A 19 8.59 34.35 -37.20
C ALA A 19 7.64 33.16 -37.13
N LEU A 20 7.06 32.74 -38.27
CA LEU A 20 6.22 31.53 -38.32
C LEU A 20 7.08 30.24 -38.17
N TYR A 21 8.31 30.22 -38.69
CA TYR A 21 9.16 29.04 -38.56
C TYR A 21 9.69 28.89 -37.11
N LEU A 22 10.04 29.98 -36.44
CA LEU A 22 10.42 29.97 -35.01
C LEU A 22 9.24 29.62 -34.09
N ALA A 23 8.01 30.09 -34.42
CA ALA A 23 6.82 29.76 -33.63
C ALA A 23 6.39 28.28 -33.79
N THR A 24 6.56 27.70 -34.98
CA THR A 24 6.27 26.27 -35.21
C THR A 24 7.32 25.35 -34.58
N VAL A 25 8.61 25.70 -34.62
CA VAL A 25 9.65 24.92 -33.97
C VAL A 25 9.55 25.00 -32.45
N THR A 26 9.23 26.16 -31.89
CA THR A 26 9.00 26.27 -30.43
C THR A 26 7.71 25.60 -29.97
N PHE A 27 6.68 25.57 -30.81
CA PHE A 27 5.42 24.88 -30.47
C PHE A 27 5.55 23.36 -30.60
N SER A 28 6.30 22.82 -31.57
CA SER A 28 6.60 21.38 -31.67
C SER A 28 7.52 20.91 -30.54
N GLN A 29 8.51 21.72 -30.13
CA GLN A 29 9.34 21.38 -28.96
C GLN A 29 8.58 21.47 -27.63
N LEU A 30 7.57 22.35 -27.51
CA LEU A 30 6.70 22.43 -26.35
C LEU A 30 5.65 21.30 -26.29
N THR A 31 5.21 20.78 -27.44
CA THR A 31 4.32 19.62 -27.49
C THR A 31 5.08 18.32 -27.27
N ASP A 32 6.27 18.15 -27.83
CA ASP A 32 7.15 17.01 -27.54
C ASP A 32 7.58 16.95 -26.06
N GLY A 33 7.80 18.09 -25.43
CA GLY A 33 8.11 18.15 -23.99
C GLY A 33 6.92 17.84 -23.08
N ARG A 34 5.67 17.87 -23.57
CA ARG A 34 4.45 17.47 -22.84
C ARG A 34 4.10 15.99 -23.06
N GLU A 35 4.43 15.41 -24.19
CA GLU A 35 4.23 13.98 -24.46
C GLU A 35 5.28 13.09 -23.79
N ALA A 36 6.43 13.62 -23.42
CA ALA A 36 7.47 12.91 -22.68
C ALA A 36 7.23 12.80 -21.16
N ARG A 37 6.05 13.18 -20.63
CA ARG A 37 5.66 12.73 -19.30
C ARG A 37 5.42 11.24 -19.38
N ALA A 38 6.30 10.51 -18.69
CA ALA A 38 6.37 9.07 -18.69
C ALA A 38 4.97 8.44 -18.63
N ASN A 39 4.53 7.88 -19.75
CA ASN A 39 3.20 7.30 -19.96
C ASN A 39 2.86 6.24 -18.90
N TRP A 40 3.89 5.57 -18.34
CA TRP A 40 3.74 4.54 -17.32
C TRP A 40 3.04 5.02 -16.03
N THR A 41 3.15 6.32 -15.66
CA THR A 41 2.48 6.85 -14.45
C THR A 41 0.96 6.93 -14.61
N GLN A 42 0.46 6.85 -15.84
CA GLN A 42 -0.97 6.87 -16.17
C GLN A 42 -1.57 5.47 -16.32
N GLU A 43 -0.74 4.45 -16.51
CA GLU A 43 -1.20 3.07 -16.71
C GLU A 43 -2.05 2.53 -15.54
N LYS A 44 -1.80 3.00 -14.32
CA LYS A 44 -2.60 2.64 -13.15
C LYS A 44 -4.10 2.94 -13.31
N TYR A 45 -4.47 3.94 -14.09
CA TYR A 45 -5.88 4.32 -14.29
C TYR A 45 -6.59 3.40 -15.30
N SER A 46 -5.85 2.78 -16.21
CA SER A 46 -6.35 1.82 -17.21
C SER A 46 -6.02 0.37 -16.86
N HIS A 47 -5.30 0.13 -15.76
CA HIS A 47 -4.90 -1.21 -15.34
C HIS A 47 -6.11 -2.13 -15.15
N GLN A 48 -6.06 -3.33 -15.73
CA GLN A 48 -7.10 -4.35 -15.62
C GLN A 48 -6.53 -5.60 -14.94
N PRO A 49 -7.25 -6.18 -13.99
CA PRO A 49 -6.84 -7.43 -13.35
C PRO A 49 -7.10 -8.62 -14.26
N THR A 50 -6.25 -9.64 -14.19
CA THR A 50 -6.55 -10.95 -14.78
C THR A 50 -7.38 -11.77 -13.81
N ILE A 51 -8.61 -12.08 -14.20
CA ILE A 51 -9.55 -12.82 -13.34
C ILE A 51 -9.13 -14.27 -13.24
N LEU A 52 -8.84 -14.76 -12.05
CA LEU A 52 -8.48 -16.16 -11.83
C LEU A 52 -9.62 -17.12 -12.16
N THR A 53 -9.27 -18.24 -12.75
CA THR A 53 -10.17 -19.39 -12.98
C THR A 53 -10.57 -20.04 -11.65
N PHE A 54 -11.58 -20.91 -11.67
CA PHE A 54 -11.96 -21.71 -10.49
C PHE A 54 -10.78 -22.51 -9.93
N ALA A 55 -10.05 -23.20 -10.81
CA ALA A 55 -8.87 -23.97 -10.42
C ALA A 55 -7.78 -23.09 -9.80
N GLY A 56 -7.54 -21.91 -10.38
CA GLY A 56 -6.59 -20.93 -9.82
C GLY A 56 -6.97 -20.48 -8.42
N ILE A 57 -8.25 -20.14 -8.19
CA ILE A 57 -8.76 -19.76 -6.88
C ILE A 57 -8.64 -20.90 -5.86
N GLN A 58 -8.96 -22.14 -6.26
CA GLN A 58 -8.81 -23.30 -5.37
C GLN A 58 -7.34 -23.54 -4.99
N GLN A 59 -6.41 -23.37 -5.93
CA GLN A 59 -4.97 -23.46 -5.66
C GLN A 59 -4.53 -22.40 -4.66
N VAL A 60 -4.96 -21.14 -4.82
CA VAL A 60 -4.64 -20.06 -3.88
C VAL A 60 -5.18 -20.36 -2.48
N ALA A 61 -6.47 -20.76 -2.40
CA ALA A 61 -7.09 -21.11 -1.13
C ALA A 61 -6.42 -22.30 -0.43
N ALA A 62 -5.88 -23.25 -1.19
CA ALA A 62 -5.13 -24.40 -0.66
C ALA A 62 -3.73 -24.03 -0.14
N CYS A 63 -3.13 -22.93 -0.64
CA CYS A 63 -1.83 -22.45 -0.17
C CYS A 63 -1.93 -21.67 1.15
N THR A 64 -3.11 -21.16 1.50
CA THR A 64 -3.35 -20.40 2.74
C THR A 64 -3.30 -21.36 3.94
N ASP A 65 -2.42 -21.07 4.89
CA ASP A 65 -2.30 -21.82 6.15
C ASP A 65 -2.37 -20.90 7.35
N VAL A 66 -3.60 -20.63 7.79
CA VAL A 66 -3.83 -19.75 8.95
C VAL A 66 -3.25 -20.32 10.24
N SER A 67 -3.07 -21.63 10.37
CA SER A 67 -2.47 -22.23 11.57
C SER A 67 -0.98 -21.99 11.62
N GLN A 68 -0.30 -22.15 10.48
CA GLN A 68 1.10 -21.84 10.33
C GLN A 68 1.34 -20.33 10.52
N MET A 69 0.51 -19.47 9.89
CA MET A 69 0.56 -18.03 10.10
C MET A 69 0.42 -17.66 11.59
N TRP A 70 -0.51 -18.30 12.30
CA TRP A 70 -0.75 -18.02 13.71
C TRP A 70 0.48 -18.29 14.57
N GLN A 71 1.10 -19.44 14.38
CA GLN A 71 2.26 -19.87 15.18
C GLN A 71 3.56 -19.15 14.79
N ASN A 72 3.80 -19.01 13.49
CA ASN A 72 5.10 -18.57 12.99
C ASN A 72 5.18 -17.08 12.66
N ASP A 73 4.04 -16.43 12.43
CA ASP A 73 3.99 -15.01 12.04
C ASP A 73 3.33 -14.16 13.12
N LEU A 74 2.17 -14.58 13.66
CA LEU A 74 1.41 -13.79 14.60
C LEU A 74 1.97 -13.84 16.03
N HIS A 75 2.16 -15.05 16.61
CA HIS A 75 2.64 -15.17 18.00
C HIS A 75 3.90 -14.36 18.31
N PRO A 76 4.94 -14.32 17.42
CA PRO A 76 6.11 -13.50 17.67
C PRO A 76 5.85 -11.98 17.65
N ILE A 77 4.71 -11.54 17.11
CA ILE A 77 4.32 -10.12 17.05
C ILE A 77 3.44 -9.73 18.24
N LEU A 78 2.76 -10.69 18.88
CA LEU A 78 1.84 -10.44 20.01
C LEU A 78 2.58 -10.12 21.31
N ILE A 79 3.42 -9.08 21.25
CA ILE A 79 4.17 -8.52 22.40
C ILE A 79 4.00 -7.01 22.41
N GLU A 80 4.27 -6.37 23.55
CA GLU A 80 4.39 -4.91 23.59
C GLU A 80 5.54 -4.47 22.69
N ARG A 81 5.25 -3.56 21.74
CA ARG A 81 6.18 -3.20 20.64
C ARG A 81 6.10 -1.74 20.22
N TYR A 82 5.85 -0.83 21.19
CA TYR A 82 5.86 0.61 20.91
C TYR A 82 7.22 1.08 20.38
N PRO A 83 7.29 2.16 19.60
CA PRO A 83 8.53 2.63 18.97
C PRO A 83 9.66 2.84 19.98
N GLY A 84 10.82 2.25 19.68
CA GLY A 84 12.01 2.30 20.55
C GLY A 84 12.04 1.25 21.65
N SER A 85 11.02 0.40 21.83
CA SER A 85 11.02 -0.70 22.79
C SER A 85 11.85 -1.91 22.30
N PRO A 86 12.32 -2.77 23.22
CA PRO A 86 12.95 -4.04 22.84
C PRO A 86 12.01 -4.93 21.99
N GLY A 87 10.71 -4.91 22.28
CA GLY A 87 9.71 -5.66 21.52
C GLY A 87 9.58 -5.15 20.09
N ASN A 88 9.59 -3.83 19.87
CA ASN A 88 9.60 -3.25 18.54
C ASN A 88 10.83 -3.73 17.73
N TYR A 89 12.01 -3.72 18.31
CA TYR A 89 13.19 -4.27 17.67
C TYR A 89 13.05 -5.76 17.32
N ALA A 90 12.55 -6.56 18.27
CA ALA A 90 12.37 -8.00 18.07
C ALA A 90 11.38 -8.31 16.94
N VAL A 91 10.27 -7.58 16.88
CA VAL A 91 9.24 -7.71 15.83
C VAL A 91 9.80 -7.31 14.47
N ARG A 92 10.55 -6.21 14.36
CA ARG A 92 11.20 -5.82 13.11
C ARG A 92 12.16 -6.90 12.60
N GLN A 93 13.00 -7.46 13.48
CA GLN A 93 13.91 -8.54 13.10
C GLN A 93 13.14 -9.80 12.71
N HIS A 94 12.00 -10.09 13.34
CA HIS A 94 11.14 -11.20 12.97
C HIS A 94 10.57 -11.02 11.56
N ILE A 95 9.94 -9.89 11.27
CA ILE A 95 9.37 -9.58 9.96
C ILE A 95 10.44 -9.71 8.87
N LYS A 96 11.60 -9.09 9.07
CA LYS A 96 12.72 -9.16 8.11
C LYS A 96 13.14 -10.60 7.81
N ARG A 97 13.39 -11.41 8.87
CA ARG A 97 13.79 -12.83 8.71
C ARG A 97 12.74 -13.63 7.95
N ARG A 98 11.46 -13.45 8.28
CA ARG A 98 10.36 -14.16 7.61
C ARG A 98 10.35 -13.89 6.11
N ILE A 99 10.46 -12.63 5.70
CA ILE A 99 10.45 -12.25 4.28
C ILE A 99 11.74 -12.67 3.58
N GLN A 100 12.90 -12.50 4.20
CA GLN A 100 14.20 -12.87 3.63
C GLN A 100 14.37 -14.38 3.44
N SER A 101 13.62 -15.21 4.16
CA SER A 101 13.63 -16.68 4.00
C SER A 101 12.86 -17.17 2.78
N LEU A 102 12.09 -16.31 2.10
CA LEU A 102 11.27 -16.66 0.95
C LEU A 102 12.09 -16.76 -0.35
N GLN A 103 11.64 -17.60 -1.28
CA GLN A 103 12.35 -17.89 -2.53
C GLN A 103 12.12 -16.82 -3.62
N ALA A 104 11.07 -16.00 -3.50
CA ALA A 104 10.79 -14.94 -4.46
C ALA A 104 11.87 -13.84 -4.47
N GLY A 105 12.78 -13.86 -3.49
CA GLY A 105 13.98 -13.01 -3.46
C GLY A 105 13.66 -11.54 -3.24
N TRP A 106 12.89 -11.26 -2.20
CA TRP A 106 12.56 -9.93 -1.76
C TRP A 106 13.79 -9.10 -1.40
N VAL A 107 13.79 -7.85 -1.77
CA VAL A 107 14.74 -6.83 -1.28
C VAL A 107 14.11 -6.18 -0.06
N VAL A 108 14.74 -6.33 1.10
CA VAL A 108 14.21 -5.84 2.38
C VAL A 108 15.08 -4.69 2.86
N GLU A 109 14.48 -3.54 3.03
CA GLU A 109 15.10 -2.30 3.51
C GLU A 109 14.50 -1.90 4.86
N GLU A 110 15.32 -1.29 5.70
CA GLU A 110 14.90 -0.69 6.97
C GLU A 110 15.12 0.82 6.87
N ASP A 111 14.02 1.59 6.90
CA ASP A 111 14.02 3.04 6.79
C ASP A 111 14.00 3.65 8.19
N THR A 112 15.19 3.87 8.75
CA THR A 112 15.38 4.35 10.12
C THR A 112 15.57 5.85 10.15
N PHE A 113 14.84 6.54 11.03
CA PHE A 113 14.90 7.98 11.22
C PHE A 113 14.62 8.38 12.67
N GLN A 114 14.89 9.64 13.01
CA GLN A 114 14.49 10.22 14.29
C GLN A 114 13.32 11.17 14.13
N GLY A 115 12.31 11.02 14.98
CA GLY A 115 11.15 11.88 15.06
C GLY A 115 11.02 12.52 16.44
N TYR A 116 10.57 13.77 16.51
CA TYR A 116 10.25 14.42 17.75
C TYR A 116 8.85 14.04 18.21
N THR A 117 8.75 13.57 19.44
CA THR A 117 7.50 13.12 20.07
C THR A 117 7.24 13.95 21.35
N PRO A 118 6.05 13.86 21.97
CA PRO A 118 5.82 14.45 23.29
C PRO A 118 6.82 14.03 24.38
N TYR A 119 7.49 12.89 24.20
CA TYR A 119 8.53 12.37 25.11
C TYR A 119 9.96 12.63 24.59
N GLY A 120 10.15 13.64 23.72
CA GLY A 120 11.42 13.95 23.08
C GLY A 120 11.70 13.10 21.84
N TYR A 121 12.97 13.13 21.37
CA TYR A 121 13.36 12.37 20.18
C TYR A 121 13.27 10.87 20.39
N ARG A 122 12.68 10.18 19.41
CA ARG A 122 12.61 8.72 19.33
C ARG A 122 13.06 8.26 17.96
N THR A 123 13.62 7.05 17.94
CA THR A 123 14.00 6.38 16.69
C THR A 123 12.84 5.51 16.22
N PHE A 124 12.50 5.65 14.95
CA PHE A 124 11.50 4.87 14.22
C PHE A 124 12.16 4.12 13.09
N SER A 125 11.60 2.98 12.71
CA SER A 125 12.13 2.17 11.61
C SER A 125 11.01 1.49 10.85
N ASN A 126 10.66 2.02 9.67
CA ASN A 126 9.78 1.31 8.73
C ASN A 126 10.51 0.12 8.11
N ILE A 127 9.78 -0.93 7.76
CA ILE A 127 10.30 -2.04 6.95
C ILE A 127 9.64 -1.98 5.60
N ILE A 128 10.45 -1.96 4.54
CA ILE A 128 10.00 -1.92 3.15
C ILE A 128 10.56 -3.16 2.46
N SER A 129 9.68 -3.96 1.89
CA SER A 129 10.04 -5.20 1.20
C SER A 129 9.51 -5.17 -0.22
N THR A 130 10.39 -5.19 -1.22
CA THR A 130 10.04 -5.04 -2.63
C THR A 130 10.54 -6.25 -3.42
N LEU A 131 9.67 -6.83 -4.25
CA LEU A 131 10.06 -7.97 -5.11
C LEU A 131 10.98 -7.54 -6.24
N ASN A 132 10.62 -6.50 -6.97
CA ASN A 132 11.42 -5.95 -8.06
C ASN A 132 11.53 -4.43 -7.91
N PRO A 133 12.60 -3.92 -7.28
CA PRO A 133 12.81 -2.49 -7.09
C PRO A 133 12.99 -1.69 -8.40
N SER A 134 13.32 -2.36 -9.50
CA SER A 134 13.48 -1.73 -10.81
C SER A 134 12.16 -1.62 -11.60
N ALA A 135 11.11 -2.29 -11.17
CA ALA A 135 9.79 -2.14 -11.80
C ALA A 135 9.28 -0.71 -11.66
N LYS A 136 8.74 -0.16 -12.74
CA LYS A 136 8.24 1.23 -12.73
C LYS A 136 7.03 1.42 -11.83
N ARG A 137 6.23 0.36 -11.64
CA ARG A 137 4.96 0.42 -10.93
C ARG A 137 4.93 -0.58 -9.79
N GLN A 138 4.28 -0.22 -8.67
CA GLN A 138 4.18 -1.03 -7.47
C GLN A 138 2.73 -1.12 -6.99
N LEU A 139 2.23 -2.34 -6.78
CA LEU A 139 1.12 -2.56 -5.87
C LEU A 139 1.71 -2.53 -4.45
N VAL A 140 1.23 -1.63 -3.60
CA VAL A 140 1.69 -1.52 -2.22
C VAL A 140 0.62 -2.08 -1.29
N LEU A 141 1.02 -3.02 -0.41
CA LEU A 141 0.22 -3.44 0.73
C LEU A 141 0.94 -2.99 2.01
N ALA A 142 0.21 -2.39 2.93
CA ALA A 142 0.81 -1.82 4.12
C ALA A 142 -0.02 -2.08 5.39
N CYS A 143 0.65 -2.05 6.53
CA CYS A 143 0.11 -2.02 7.89
C CYS A 143 1.13 -1.33 8.80
N HIS A 144 0.80 -1.09 10.08
CA HIS A 144 1.80 -0.69 11.06
C HIS A 144 2.24 -1.86 11.95
N HIS A 145 3.51 -1.87 12.36
CA HIS A 145 4.06 -2.93 13.19
C HIS A 145 4.25 -2.53 14.66
N ASP A 146 4.19 -1.25 14.98
CA ASP A 146 4.20 -0.78 16.35
C ASP A 146 2.88 -1.10 17.08
N SER A 147 2.90 -1.00 18.40
CA SER A 147 1.70 -1.03 19.23
C SER A 147 1.60 0.23 20.04
N LYS A 148 0.39 0.60 20.43
CA LYS A 148 0.17 1.72 21.32
C LYS A 148 0.85 1.50 22.67
N TYR A 149 1.42 2.57 23.21
CA TYR A 149 1.93 2.57 24.58
C TYR A 149 0.81 3.01 25.54
N LEU A 150 0.28 2.05 26.32
CA LEU A 150 -0.72 2.33 27.36
C LEU A 150 -0.14 2.38 28.77
N GLY A 151 1.21 2.21 28.90
CA GLY A 151 1.88 2.11 30.18
C GLY A 151 1.62 0.76 30.89
N PRO A 152 2.41 0.47 31.95
CA PRO A 152 2.21 -0.76 32.72
C PRO A 152 0.90 -0.70 33.48
N GLN A 153 0.10 -1.77 33.36
CA GLN A 153 -1.13 -1.92 34.13
C GLN A 153 -0.82 -2.43 35.55
N TRP A 154 -1.69 -2.10 36.49
CA TRP A 154 -1.56 -2.52 37.89
C TRP A 154 -1.54 -4.04 38.09
N ASP A 155 -2.15 -4.79 37.15
CA ASP A 155 -2.21 -6.25 37.13
C ASP A 155 -1.07 -6.88 36.27
N GLY A 156 -0.12 -6.08 35.79
CA GLY A 156 1.02 -6.52 34.99
C GLY A 156 0.71 -6.81 33.52
N ARG A 157 -0.54 -6.61 33.06
CA ARG A 157 -0.85 -6.77 31.64
C ARG A 157 -0.18 -5.67 30.81
N VAL A 158 0.16 -6.02 29.57
CA VAL A 158 0.69 -5.10 28.56
C VAL A 158 -0.20 -5.11 27.35
N PHE A 159 -0.28 -3.98 26.64
CA PHE A 159 -1.06 -3.87 25.41
C PHE A 159 -0.27 -4.52 24.26
N VAL A 160 -0.91 -5.46 23.57
CA VAL A 160 -0.28 -6.20 22.46
C VAL A 160 -0.89 -5.86 21.10
N GLY A 161 -2.00 -5.10 21.03
CA GLY A 161 -2.61 -4.66 19.80
C GLY A 161 -2.79 -5.80 18.80
N ALA A 162 -3.59 -6.82 19.15
CA ALA A 162 -3.73 -8.01 18.32
C ALA A 162 -4.42 -7.70 16.99
N THR A 163 -5.53 -6.93 17.02
CA THR A 163 -6.16 -6.40 15.81
C THR A 163 -5.42 -5.16 15.29
N ASP A 164 -4.67 -4.47 16.16
CA ASP A 164 -4.11 -3.13 16.00
C ASP A 164 -2.56 -3.14 16.10
N SER A 165 -1.76 -3.52 15.12
CA SER A 165 -2.10 -4.20 13.86
C SER A 165 -1.27 -5.49 13.71
N ALA A 166 -1.18 -6.35 14.79
CA ALA A 166 -0.40 -7.58 14.73
C ALA A 166 -0.95 -8.56 13.68
N VAL A 167 -2.28 -8.74 13.61
CA VAL A 167 -2.92 -9.58 12.59
C VAL A 167 -2.69 -9.05 11.18
N PRO A 168 -2.87 -7.76 10.86
CA PRO A 168 -2.48 -7.22 9.57
C PRO A 168 -1.05 -7.53 9.18
N CYS A 169 -0.07 -7.38 10.09
CA CYS A 169 1.32 -7.73 9.84
C CYS A 169 1.49 -9.22 9.51
N ALA A 170 0.89 -10.11 10.31
CA ALA A 170 0.95 -11.55 10.08
C ALA A 170 0.26 -11.94 8.76
N MET A 171 -0.82 -11.27 8.37
CA MET A 171 -1.49 -11.49 7.09
C MET A 171 -0.59 -11.13 5.90
N LEU A 172 0.17 -10.04 5.96
CA LEU A 172 1.13 -9.69 4.91
C LEU A 172 2.28 -10.71 4.81
N LEU A 173 2.76 -11.25 5.95
CA LEU A 173 3.76 -12.32 5.97
C LEU A 173 3.21 -13.62 5.38
N GLU A 174 1.99 -14.00 5.74
CA GLU A 174 1.32 -15.19 5.19
C GLU A 174 1.05 -15.02 3.68
N LEU A 175 0.64 -13.85 3.22
CA LEU A 175 0.46 -13.57 1.80
C LEU A 175 1.78 -13.78 1.04
N ALA A 176 2.87 -13.22 1.54
CA ALA A 176 4.19 -13.40 0.91
C ALA A 176 4.60 -14.88 0.86
N ARG A 177 4.36 -15.65 1.92
CA ARG A 177 4.64 -17.09 2.00
C ARG A 177 3.75 -17.92 1.07
N ALA A 178 2.43 -17.71 1.17
CA ALA A 178 1.47 -18.51 0.40
C ALA A 178 1.61 -18.31 -1.10
N LEU A 179 2.01 -17.12 -1.54
CA LEU A 179 2.19 -16.78 -2.94
C LEU A 179 3.64 -16.89 -3.41
N ASP A 180 4.59 -17.31 -2.56
CA ASP A 180 6.04 -17.26 -2.84
C ASP A 180 6.41 -17.84 -4.21
N SER A 181 5.95 -19.04 -4.55
CA SER A 181 6.23 -19.68 -5.84
C SER A 181 5.68 -18.91 -7.05
N LYS A 182 4.50 -18.28 -6.91
CA LYS A 182 3.91 -17.48 -7.98
C LYS A 182 4.62 -16.13 -8.12
N LEU A 183 5.04 -15.53 -7.02
CA LEU A 183 5.73 -14.25 -6.98
C LEU A 183 7.15 -14.31 -7.56
N GLN A 184 7.81 -15.48 -7.56
CA GLN A 184 9.10 -15.68 -8.25
C GLN A 184 9.05 -15.25 -9.72
N SER A 185 7.90 -15.41 -10.37
CA SER A 185 7.74 -15.06 -11.78
C SER A 185 7.81 -13.56 -12.07
N ILE A 186 7.68 -12.70 -11.07
CA ILE A 186 7.80 -11.23 -11.23
C ILE A 186 9.24 -10.85 -11.62
N LYS A 187 10.25 -11.53 -11.08
CA LYS A 187 11.65 -11.27 -11.41
C LYS A 187 12.06 -11.76 -12.80
N THR A 188 11.42 -12.81 -13.27
CA THR A 188 11.70 -13.42 -14.58
C THR A 188 10.82 -12.84 -15.69
N SER A 189 10.30 -11.66 -15.49
CA SER A 189 9.33 -10.99 -16.36
C SER A 189 9.79 -10.94 -17.81
N SER A 190 9.01 -11.55 -18.70
CA SER A 190 9.15 -11.37 -20.15
C SER A 190 8.55 -10.03 -20.56
N ALA A 191 8.99 -9.49 -21.71
CA ALA A 191 8.51 -8.21 -22.27
C ALA A 191 6.97 -8.10 -22.47
N SER A 192 6.24 -9.20 -22.25
CA SER A 192 4.78 -9.27 -22.38
C SER A 192 4.01 -9.01 -21.07
N ARG A 193 4.70 -8.86 -19.93
CA ARG A 193 4.04 -8.57 -18.63
C ARG A 193 4.14 -7.09 -18.28
N PRO A 194 3.13 -6.54 -17.58
CA PRO A 194 3.21 -5.19 -17.03
C PRO A 194 4.47 -5.00 -16.19
N ASP A 195 5.10 -3.85 -16.30
CA ASP A 195 6.24 -3.45 -15.45
C ASP A 195 5.71 -3.06 -14.06
N LEU A 196 5.13 -4.03 -13.39
CA LEU A 196 4.42 -3.93 -12.12
C LEU A 196 4.97 -4.97 -11.14
N SER A 197 5.24 -4.56 -9.91
CA SER A 197 5.76 -5.40 -8.83
C SER A 197 4.91 -5.25 -7.57
N LEU A 198 5.26 -6.03 -6.54
CA LEU A 198 4.65 -6.00 -5.21
C LEU A 198 5.63 -5.40 -4.21
N GLN A 199 5.13 -4.50 -3.38
CA GLN A 199 5.85 -3.94 -2.24
C GLN A 199 5.01 -4.09 -0.97
N LEU A 200 5.62 -4.57 0.10
CA LEU A 200 5.04 -4.63 1.45
C LEU A 200 5.71 -3.56 2.31
N ILE A 201 4.90 -2.80 3.04
CA ILE A 201 5.39 -1.77 3.96
C ILE A 201 4.80 -2.03 5.34
N PHE A 202 5.68 -2.10 6.34
CA PHE A 202 5.31 -2.18 7.75
C PHE A 202 5.78 -0.87 8.40
N PHE A 203 4.83 0.00 8.70
CA PHE A 203 5.13 1.31 9.29
C PHE A 203 5.46 1.20 10.77
N ASP A 204 6.26 2.13 11.27
CA ASP A 204 6.57 2.31 12.68
C ASP A 204 6.03 3.67 13.17
N GLY A 205 5.46 3.70 14.35
CA GLY A 205 4.96 4.92 14.94
C GLY A 205 3.69 5.46 14.26
N GLU A 206 2.78 4.58 13.89
CA GLU A 206 1.42 4.97 13.54
C GLU A 206 0.75 5.58 14.76
N GLU A 207 0.88 4.94 15.89
CA GLU A 207 0.23 5.24 17.15
C GLU A 207 0.71 6.54 17.80
N ALA A 208 -0.25 7.31 18.33
CA ALA A 208 0.06 8.48 19.13
C ALA A 208 0.64 8.09 20.51
N PHE A 209 1.69 8.78 20.95
CA PHE A 209 2.24 8.58 22.29
C PHE A 209 1.36 9.14 23.40
N VAL A 210 0.72 10.28 23.16
CA VAL A 210 -0.16 10.95 24.14
C VAL A 210 -1.52 11.21 23.57
N ARG A 211 -1.57 11.94 22.44
CA ARG A 211 -2.84 12.32 21.83
C ARG A 211 -2.71 12.39 20.32
N TRP A 212 -3.62 11.73 19.64
CA TRP A 212 -3.72 11.80 18.17
C TRP A 212 -3.77 13.24 17.69
N SER A 213 -2.78 13.59 16.88
CA SER A 213 -2.64 14.91 16.30
C SER A 213 -1.72 14.87 15.08
N PRO A 214 -1.68 15.91 14.23
CA PRO A 214 -0.77 15.97 13.08
C PRO A 214 0.73 15.85 13.43
N THR A 215 1.10 16.02 14.69
CA THR A 215 2.49 15.95 15.18
C THR A 215 2.74 14.80 16.14
N ASP A 216 1.70 14.14 16.64
CA ASP A 216 1.79 12.97 17.50
C ASP A 216 0.92 11.84 16.94
N SER A 217 1.32 11.31 15.82
CA SER A 217 0.83 10.11 15.12
C SER A 217 1.51 9.99 13.76
N LEU A 218 1.37 8.85 13.09
CA LEU A 218 1.76 8.61 11.69
C LEU A 218 3.23 8.98 11.40
N TYR A 219 4.13 8.75 12.36
CA TYR A 219 5.53 9.19 12.24
C TYR A 219 6.22 8.52 11.05
N GLY A 220 6.07 7.19 10.91
CA GLY A 220 6.67 6.40 9.85
C GLY A 220 6.13 6.73 8.48
N SER A 221 4.83 6.78 8.33
CA SER A 221 4.19 7.06 7.04
C SER A 221 4.41 8.50 6.57
N ARG A 222 4.40 9.48 7.48
CA ARG A 222 4.76 10.88 7.16
C ARG A 222 6.20 10.99 6.64
N HIS A 223 7.15 10.34 7.33
CA HIS A 223 8.55 10.31 6.92
C HIS A 223 8.71 9.63 5.55
N LEU A 224 8.18 8.42 5.39
CA LEU A 224 8.35 7.65 4.16
C LEU A 224 7.70 8.33 2.96
N ALA A 225 6.49 8.88 3.11
CA ALA A 225 5.82 9.59 2.02
C ALA A 225 6.62 10.83 1.57
N GLN A 226 7.26 11.56 2.49
CA GLN A 226 8.15 12.67 2.16
C GLN A 226 9.41 12.19 1.44
N LYS A 227 10.05 11.13 1.93
CA LYS A 227 11.24 10.51 1.32
C LYS A 227 10.93 10.04 -0.11
N MET A 228 9.84 9.31 -0.30
CA MET A 228 9.42 8.82 -1.62
C MET A 228 9.08 9.96 -2.59
N ALA A 229 8.54 11.07 -2.10
CA ALA A 229 8.26 12.26 -2.91
C ALA A 229 9.52 12.92 -3.47
N SER A 230 10.64 12.82 -2.74
CA SER A 230 11.94 13.40 -3.13
C SER A 230 12.89 12.41 -3.82
N THR A 231 12.55 11.12 -3.86
CA THR A 231 13.38 10.08 -4.44
C THR A 231 12.99 9.82 -5.89
N PRO A 232 13.91 10.05 -6.87
CA PRO A 232 13.66 9.76 -8.28
C PRO A 232 13.29 8.30 -8.53
N HIS A 233 12.30 8.07 -9.41
CA HIS A 233 11.91 6.73 -9.84
C HIS A 233 11.42 6.73 -11.29
N PRO A 234 11.91 5.82 -12.17
CA PRO A 234 13.04 4.90 -11.93
C PRO A 234 14.36 5.63 -11.58
N PRO A 235 15.38 4.92 -11.09
CA PRO A 235 16.65 5.56 -10.76
C PRO A 235 17.18 6.43 -11.91
N GLY A 236 17.55 7.69 -11.60
CA GLY A 236 17.99 8.66 -12.59
C GLY A 236 16.87 9.44 -13.29
N ALA A 237 15.62 9.18 -13.00
CA ALA A 237 14.50 9.98 -13.52
C ALA A 237 14.56 11.43 -12.99
N THR A 238 14.27 12.40 -13.87
CA THR A 238 14.25 13.83 -13.50
C THR A 238 12.85 14.34 -13.16
N ASN A 239 11.81 13.68 -13.67
CA ASN A 239 10.44 14.19 -13.64
C ASN A 239 9.45 13.29 -12.88
N THR A 240 9.92 12.15 -12.36
CA THR A 240 9.10 11.17 -11.65
C THR A 240 9.79 10.68 -10.38
N ASN A 241 9.00 10.29 -9.39
CA ASN A 241 9.47 9.88 -8.08
C ASN A 241 8.78 8.58 -7.61
N GLN A 242 9.22 8.07 -6.47
CA GLN A 242 8.70 6.82 -5.91
C GLN A 242 7.20 6.86 -5.56
N LEU A 243 6.62 8.02 -5.22
CA LEU A 243 5.16 8.09 -4.99
C LEU A 243 4.37 7.83 -6.27
N GLN A 244 4.89 8.28 -7.42
CA GLN A 244 4.22 8.07 -8.71
C GLN A 244 4.27 6.61 -9.15
N SER A 245 5.25 5.83 -8.65
CA SER A 245 5.31 4.39 -8.90
C SER A 245 4.20 3.61 -8.18
N ILE A 246 3.59 4.16 -7.15
CA ILE A 246 2.51 3.50 -6.44
C ILE A 246 1.26 3.49 -7.32
N ASP A 247 0.87 2.31 -7.77
CA ASP A 247 -0.35 2.09 -8.53
C ASP A 247 -1.59 2.15 -7.66
N LEU A 248 -1.55 1.38 -6.58
CA LEU A 248 -2.58 1.29 -5.56
C LEU A 248 -1.90 1.04 -4.21
N PHE A 249 -2.27 1.81 -3.23
CA PHE A 249 -1.86 1.68 -1.83
C PHE A 249 -2.99 1.02 -1.05
N VAL A 250 -2.81 -0.24 -0.65
CA VAL A 250 -3.78 -1.02 0.14
C VAL A 250 -3.31 -1.02 1.58
N LEU A 251 -4.05 -0.35 2.46
CA LEU A 251 -3.73 -0.30 3.89
C LEU A 251 -4.66 -1.22 4.67
N LEU A 252 -4.07 -2.05 5.52
CA LEU A 252 -4.76 -2.99 6.41
C LEU A 252 -4.60 -2.50 7.85
N ASP A 253 -5.72 -2.33 8.54
CA ASP A 253 -5.73 -1.99 9.96
C ASP A 253 -6.96 -2.54 10.69
N LEU A 254 -6.87 -2.75 11.99
CA LEU A 254 -7.93 -3.23 12.90
C LEU A 254 -8.60 -4.55 12.45
N ILE A 255 -7.82 -5.45 11.87
CA ILE A 255 -8.29 -6.75 11.36
C ILE A 255 -8.02 -7.85 12.38
N GLY A 256 -9.00 -8.76 12.56
CA GLY A 256 -8.82 -9.94 13.40
C GLY A 256 -10.06 -10.30 14.23
N ALA A 257 -10.90 -9.34 14.56
CA ALA A 257 -12.17 -9.58 15.25
C ALA A 257 -13.19 -10.29 14.33
N SER A 258 -14.23 -10.87 14.95
CA SER A 258 -15.30 -11.53 14.22
C SER A 258 -16.17 -10.55 13.44
N ASN A 259 -16.63 -10.98 12.27
CA ASN A 259 -17.62 -10.27 11.46
C ASN A 259 -17.30 -8.79 11.16
N PRO A 260 -16.10 -8.45 10.68
CA PRO A 260 -15.79 -7.08 10.32
C PRO A 260 -16.62 -6.64 9.11
N THR A 261 -16.89 -5.34 9.02
CA THR A 261 -17.49 -4.72 7.84
C THR A 261 -16.53 -3.64 7.32
N PHE A 262 -16.06 -3.81 6.09
CA PHE A 262 -15.20 -2.85 5.42
C PHE A 262 -16.04 -2.04 4.42
N PRO A 263 -16.27 -0.74 4.65
CA PRO A 263 -16.93 0.11 3.66
C PRO A 263 -15.95 0.61 2.61
N ASN A 264 -16.48 1.04 1.46
CA ASN A 264 -15.68 1.76 0.47
C ASN A 264 -15.48 3.21 0.94
N TYR A 265 -14.23 3.59 1.22
CA TYR A 265 -13.88 4.95 1.67
C TYR A 265 -13.62 5.92 0.52
N PHE A 266 -13.20 5.44 -0.66
CA PHE A 266 -12.73 6.29 -1.76
C PHE A 266 -13.41 5.93 -3.09
N SER A 267 -14.12 6.87 -3.68
CA SER A 267 -14.83 6.67 -4.95
C SER A 267 -13.89 6.39 -6.13
N ASN A 268 -12.69 6.99 -6.14
CA ASN A 268 -11.70 6.80 -7.21
C ASN A 268 -11.07 5.40 -7.22
N THR A 269 -11.16 4.64 -6.13
CA THR A 269 -10.70 3.25 -6.03
C THR A 269 -11.85 2.25 -5.89
N ALA A 270 -13.11 2.68 -6.06
CA ALA A 270 -14.28 1.85 -5.93
C ALA A 270 -14.24 0.59 -6.82
N ARG A 271 -13.60 0.65 -8.00
CA ARG A 271 -13.43 -0.52 -8.87
C ARG A 271 -12.66 -1.67 -8.18
N TRP A 272 -11.67 -1.34 -7.35
CA TRP A 272 -10.88 -2.31 -6.61
C TRP A 272 -11.64 -2.83 -5.40
N PHE A 273 -12.39 -1.97 -4.73
CA PHE A 273 -13.33 -2.39 -3.70
C PHE A 273 -14.38 -3.37 -4.25
N ASN A 274 -14.98 -3.05 -5.39
CA ASN A 274 -15.93 -3.94 -6.08
C ASN A 274 -15.28 -5.26 -6.48
N ARG A 275 -13.96 -5.26 -6.78
CA ARG A 275 -13.22 -6.49 -7.05
C ARG A 275 -13.12 -7.36 -5.81
N LEU A 276 -12.80 -6.80 -4.63
CA LEU A 276 -12.82 -7.56 -3.37
C LEU A 276 -14.18 -8.19 -3.09
N GLN A 277 -15.27 -7.43 -3.28
CA GLN A 277 -16.64 -7.98 -3.17
C GLN A 277 -16.89 -9.16 -4.13
N ALA A 278 -16.43 -9.04 -5.37
CA ALA A 278 -16.61 -10.10 -6.35
C ALA A 278 -15.79 -11.36 -6.00
N ILE A 279 -14.58 -11.19 -5.48
CA ILE A 279 -13.71 -12.29 -5.00
C ILE A 279 -14.36 -12.96 -3.79
N GLU A 280 -14.84 -12.20 -2.80
CA GLU A 280 -15.54 -12.70 -1.63
C GLU A 280 -16.74 -13.59 -2.03
N ARG A 281 -17.63 -13.07 -2.90
CA ARG A 281 -18.76 -13.85 -3.41
C ARG A 281 -18.34 -15.12 -4.13
N LYS A 282 -17.26 -15.05 -4.91
CA LYS A 282 -16.77 -16.20 -5.67
C LYS A 282 -16.18 -17.28 -4.75
N LEU A 283 -15.38 -16.91 -3.76
CA LEU A 283 -14.84 -17.82 -2.75
C LEU A 283 -15.97 -18.44 -1.90
N HIS A 284 -16.97 -17.64 -1.53
CA HIS A 284 -18.14 -18.12 -0.80
C HIS A 284 -18.93 -19.17 -1.62
N GLY A 285 -19.25 -18.84 -2.88
CA GLY A 285 -19.97 -19.74 -3.78
C GLY A 285 -19.23 -21.07 -4.07
N LEU A 286 -17.90 -21.08 -3.90
CA LEU A 286 -17.07 -22.30 -4.01
C LEU A 286 -16.94 -23.06 -2.68
N GLY A 287 -17.55 -22.59 -1.58
CA GLY A 287 -17.43 -23.20 -0.25
C GLY A 287 -16.02 -23.08 0.36
N LEU A 288 -15.22 -22.11 -0.08
CA LEU A 288 -13.83 -21.95 0.36
C LEU A 288 -13.69 -21.00 1.57
N LEU A 289 -14.77 -20.29 1.96
CA LEU A 289 -14.81 -19.46 3.17
C LEU A 289 -15.41 -20.24 4.33
N LYS A 290 -14.77 -20.14 5.50
CA LYS A 290 -15.19 -20.84 6.72
C LYS A 290 -16.10 -19.94 7.55
N ASN A 291 -17.22 -20.50 8.09
CA ASN A 291 -18.15 -19.78 8.97
C ASN A 291 -18.60 -18.42 8.42
N HIS A 292 -18.72 -18.33 7.09
CA HIS A 292 -19.12 -17.12 6.38
C HIS A 292 -20.58 -17.25 5.94
N PRO A 293 -21.50 -16.56 6.61
CA PRO A 293 -22.92 -16.65 6.26
C PRO A 293 -23.21 -15.93 4.93
N SER A 294 -24.15 -16.47 4.17
CA SER A 294 -24.54 -15.93 2.85
C SER A 294 -25.14 -14.52 2.92
N GLU A 295 -25.73 -14.17 4.06
CA GLU A 295 -26.38 -12.87 4.26
C GLU A 295 -25.38 -11.77 4.67
N ARG A 296 -24.13 -12.10 5.00
CA ARG A 296 -23.11 -11.15 5.42
C ARG A 296 -21.92 -11.17 4.50
N GLN A 297 -21.58 -10.00 3.99
CA GLN A 297 -20.34 -9.77 3.27
C GLN A 297 -19.39 -8.95 4.15
N TYR A 298 -18.10 -9.20 4.06
CA TYR A 298 -17.08 -8.35 4.71
C TYR A 298 -17.00 -6.99 4.01
N PHE A 299 -16.99 -6.99 2.68
CA PHE A 299 -16.86 -5.76 1.88
C PHE A 299 -18.26 -5.26 1.48
N GLN A 300 -18.78 -4.26 2.17
CA GLN A 300 -20.12 -3.75 1.89
C GLN A 300 -20.28 -2.28 2.31
N GLY A 301 -21.17 -1.60 1.58
CA GLY A 301 -21.52 -0.20 1.87
C GLY A 301 -20.47 0.80 1.38
N ASN A 302 -20.82 2.06 1.56
CA ASN A 302 -19.95 3.20 1.35
C ASN A 302 -20.01 4.06 2.61
N THR A 303 -18.93 4.76 2.91
CA THR A 303 -18.91 5.75 3.97
C THR A 303 -18.49 7.11 3.42
N GLN A 304 -19.00 8.18 4.02
CA GLN A 304 -18.55 9.53 3.76
C GLN A 304 -17.52 10.01 4.80
N GLY A 305 -17.29 9.21 5.84
CA GLY A 305 -16.31 9.50 6.87
C GLY A 305 -14.90 9.16 6.40
N LEU A 306 -13.94 10.01 6.71
CA LEU A 306 -12.51 9.72 6.57
C LEU A 306 -11.98 9.29 7.94
N ILE A 307 -11.32 8.12 7.98
CA ILE A 307 -10.54 7.68 9.13
C ILE A 307 -9.10 8.05 8.84
N GLU A 308 -8.46 8.79 9.76
CA GLU A 308 -7.03 9.11 9.64
C GLU A 308 -6.20 7.87 10.00
N ASP A 309 -5.20 7.57 9.16
CA ASP A 309 -4.35 6.41 9.26
C ASP A 309 -3.13 6.60 8.34
N ASP A 310 -2.21 5.65 8.27
CA ASP A 310 -0.95 5.70 7.52
C ASP A 310 -1.08 6.02 6.01
N HIS A 311 -2.26 5.88 5.44
CA HIS A 311 -2.51 6.28 4.05
C HIS A 311 -2.57 7.81 3.86
N ILE A 312 -2.87 8.59 4.90
CA ILE A 312 -3.11 10.05 4.79
C ILE A 312 -1.93 10.82 4.17
N PRO A 313 -0.67 10.59 4.57
CA PRO A 313 0.46 11.28 3.94
C PRO A 313 0.62 10.99 2.45
N PHE A 314 0.24 9.78 2.01
CA PHE A 314 0.26 9.34 0.61
C PHE A 314 -0.94 9.90 -0.16
N LEU A 315 -2.14 9.82 0.40
CA LEU A 315 -3.37 10.36 -0.18
C LEU A 315 -3.24 11.85 -0.49
N ARG A 316 -2.72 12.64 0.47
CA ARG A 316 -2.47 14.09 0.30
C ARG A 316 -1.49 14.40 -0.84
N ARG A 317 -0.73 13.41 -1.30
CA ARG A 317 0.22 13.51 -2.42
C ARG A 317 -0.29 12.83 -3.71
N GLY A 318 -1.60 12.52 -3.75
CA GLY A 318 -2.28 12.02 -4.95
C GLY A 318 -2.14 10.52 -5.20
N VAL A 319 -1.70 9.73 -4.21
CA VAL A 319 -1.68 8.27 -4.30
C VAL A 319 -3.09 7.71 -4.20
N GLN A 320 -3.44 6.73 -5.04
CA GLN A 320 -4.70 6.01 -4.96
C GLN A 320 -4.69 5.04 -3.77
N VAL A 321 -5.72 5.10 -2.94
CA VAL A 321 -5.79 4.34 -1.68
C VAL A 321 -6.99 3.39 -1.69
N LEU A 322 -6.76 2.17 -1.22
CA LEU A 322 -7.78 1.20 -0.81
C LEU A 322 -7.58 0.92 0.68
N HIS A 323 -8.43 1.49 1.52
CA HIS A 323 -8.30 1.41 2.99
C HIS A 323 -9.16 0.27 3.52
N LEU A 324 -8.53 -0.77 4.05
CA LEU A 324 -9.16 -1.95 4.62
C LEU A 324 -9.14 -1.86 6.16
N ILE A 325 -9.95 -0.95 6.67
CA ILE A 325 -10.22 -0.79 8.10
C ILE A 325 -11.73 -0.98 8.34
N PRO A 326 -12.13 -1.79 9.35
CA PRO A 326 -13.55 -2.03 9.59
C PRO A 326 -14.26 -0.81 10.18
N SER A 327 -15.53 -0.65 9.85
CA SER A 327 -16.39 0.31 10.49
C SER A 327 -17.73 -0.37 10.84
N PRO A 328 -18.11 -0.39 12.14
CA PRO A 328 -17.42 0.18 13.31
C PRO A 328 -16.11 -0.55 13.64
N PHE A 329 -15.25 0.10 14.41
CA PHE A 329 -14.02 -0.49 14.95
C PHE A 329 -14.30 -1.69 15.84
N PRO A 330 -13.35 -2.64 15.99
CA PRO A 330 -13.49 -3.74 16.95
C PRO A 330 -13.74 -3.20 18.37
N LYS A 331 -14.61 -3.87 19.11
CA LYS A 331 -14.91 -3.46 20.50
C LYS A 331 -13.71 -3.49 21.43
N VAL A 332 -12.70 -4.26 21.08
CA VAL A 332 -11.44 -4.41 21.81
C VAL A 332 -10.44 -3.29 21.54
N TRP A 333 -10.70 -2.44 20.56
CA TRP A 333 -9.79 -1.36 20.12
C TRP A 333 -9.34 -0.50 21.31
N HIS A 334 -8.01 -0.31 21.43
CA HIS A 334 -7.34 0.44 22.50
C HIS A 334 -7.69 -0.02 23.92
N THR A 335 -8.01 -1.31 24.09
CA THR A 335 -8.19 -1.95 25.42
C THR A 335 -7.24 -3.12 25.58
N MET A 336 -6.98 -3.54 26.83
CA MET A 336 -6.20 -4.75 27.12
C MET A 336 -6.82 -6.05 26.59
N GLU A 337 -8.07 -5.97 26.13
CA GLU A 337 -8.77 -7.08 25.49
C GLU A 337 -8.44 -7.22 24.00
N ASP A 338 -7.65 -6.28 23.42
CA ASP A 338 -7.09 -6.47 22.07
C ASP A 338 -5.90 -7.43 22.10
N ASN A 339 -6.23 -8.70 22.33
CA ASN A 339 -5.31 -9.82 22.51
C ASN A 339 -5.76 -11.05 21.72
N GLU A 340 -4.95 -12.11 21.73
CA GLU A 340 -5.18 -13.32 20.95
C GLU A 340 -6.54 -13.98 21.24
N GLN A 341 -7.04 -13.92 22.47
CA GLN A 341 -8.29 -14.60 22.89
C GLN A 341 -9.53 -14.02 22.18
N ASN A 342 -9.47 -12.77 21.75
CA ASN A 342 -10.55 -12.06 21.08
C ASN A 342 -10.43 -12.04 19.54
N LEU A 343 -9.45 -12.78 18.99
CA LEU A 343 -9.30 -12.96 17.56
C LEU A 343 -10.21 -14.06 17.03
N ASN A 344 -10.70 -13.88 15.80
CA ASN A 344 -11.50 -14.87 15.08
C ASN A 344 -10.72 -15.49 13.93
N LYS A 345 -10.13 -16.65 14.19
CA LYS A 345 -9.28 -17.37 13.23
C LYS A 345 -9.96 -17.67 11.88
N PRO A 346 -11.25 -18.10 11.82
CA PRO A 346 -11.96 -18.26 10.56
C PRO A 346 -12.07 -16.97 9.75
N THR A 347 -12.35 -15.83 10.38
CA THR A 347 -12.40 -14.53 9.71
C THR A 347 -11.05 -14.17 9.10
N VAL A 348 -9.96 -14.34 9.84
CA VAL A 348 -8.60 -14.07 9.35
C VAL A 348 -8.24 -15.00 8.19
N ASP A 349 -8.57 -16.30 8.25
CA ASP A 349 -8.38 -17.26 7.16
C ASP A 349 -9.11 -16.82 5.88
N ASN A 350 -10.36 -16.39 6.02
CA ASN A 350 -11.16 -15.91 4.89
C ASN A 350 -10.57 -14.65 4.25
N LEU A 351 -10.19 -13.67 5.07
CA LEU A 351 -9.60 -12.41 4.56
C LEU A 351 -8.24 -12.63 3.90
N ASN A 352 -7.42 -13.57 4.41
CA ASN A 352 -6.18 -13.99 3.75
C ASN A 352 -6.44 -14.50 2.34
N LYS A 353 -7.41 -15.41 2.16
CA LYS A 353 -7.77 -15.96 0.85
C LYS A 353 -8.25 -14.87 -0.11
N ILE A 354 -9.11 -13.97 0.36
CA ILE A 354 -9.63 -12.86 -0.45
C ILE A 354 -8.47 -11.96 -0.90
N LEU A 355 -7.60 -11.56 0.03
CA LEU A 355 -6.46 -10.68 -0.27
C LEU A 355 -5.45 -11.33 -1.21
N GLN A 356 -5.14 -12.62 -1.01
CA GLN A 356 -4.22 -13.37 -1.88
C GLN A 356 -4.74 -13.48 -3.32
N VAL A 357 -6.03 -13.79 -3.50
CA VAL A 357 -6.67 -13.79 -4.83
C VAL A 357 -6.62 -12.40 -5.44
N PHE A 358 -6.94 -11.35 -4.67
CA PHE A 358 -6.89 -9.97 -5.14
C PHE A 358 -5.50 -9.57 -5.65
N VAL A 359 -4.46 -9.90 -4.89
CA VAL A 359 -3.07 -9.58 -5.26
C VAL A 359 -2.65 -10.27 -6.54
N LEU A 360 -2.94 -11.57 -6.70
CA LEU A 360 -2.60 -12.30 -7.93
C LEU A 360 -3.33 -11.75 -9.16
N GLU A 361 -4.63 -11.45 -9.02
CA GLU A 361 -5.41 -10.85 -10.11
C GLU A 361 -4.89 -9.46 -10.48
N TYR A 362 -4.53 -8.65 -9.48
CA TYR A 362 -3.95 -7.33 -9.70
C TYR A 362 -2.59 -7.42 -10.41
N LEU A 363 -1.74 -8.35 -10.02
CA LEU A 363 -0.40 -8.55 -10.61
C LEU A 363 -0.43 -9.31 -11.94
N ASN A 364 -1.59 -9.77 -12.39
CA ASN A 364 -1.75 -10.58 -13.61
C ASN A 364 -0.94 -11.90 -13.58
N LEU A 365 -0.98 -12.60 -12.42
CA LEU A 365 -0.24 -13.84 -12.15
C LEU A 365 -1.14 -15.07 -12.12
#